data_4e07200650ce16a8cd8311f467cb3ae7
#
_entry.id   4e07200650ce16a8cd8311f467cb3ae7
#
_cell.length_a   1.000
_cell.length_b   1.000
_cell.length_c   1.000
_cell.angle_alpha   90.00
_cell.angle_beta   90.00
_cell.angle_gamma   90.00
#
_symmetry.space_group_name_H-M   'P 1'
#
loop_
_entity.id
_entity.type
_entity.pdbx_description
1 polymer ?
#
loop_
_entity_poly.entity_id
_entity_poly.type
_entity_poly.pdbx_seq_one_letter_code
_entity_poly.pdbx_strand_id
1 'polypeptide(L)'
;MMNTFTMEPNDFLRQPVKGFYRCNFYGHKHPDNPNFLYKLKNDPHHNWSSADLQGAVEDFKTCLVRDLTGILLFAPSNKLTVCTVPRAKAEHFYRANQLLFKATVSEIACTQYGYQDGTDFIRRHTNTKTTHLRNQGNSQNDGSMPYPRIAKDTCSFSSEIAGRDILLVDDIYTRTVNIDEDMAQALFDHGAKTVTFYAIGYTVKKTE
;
A
#
# COMPACT_ATOMS: atom_id res chain seq x y z
N MET A 1 -16.09 8.93 7.20
CA MET A 1 -16.38 7.51 7.53
C MET A 1 -15.50 6.67 6.62
N MET A 2 -14.95 5.55 7.08
CA MET A 2 -14.14 4.62 6.26
C MET A 2 -15.09 3.71 5.48
N ASN A 3 -14.76 3.42 4.23
CA ASN A 3 -15.56 2.55 3.37
C ASN A 3 -14.98 1.13 3.38
N THR A 4 -15.80 0.15 2.99
CA THR A 4 -15.41 -1.26 2.93
C THR A 4 -15.65 -1.84 1.54
N PHE A 5 -14.85 -2.85 1.18
CA PHE A 5 -15.02 -3.64 -0.04
C PHE A 5 -14.44 -5.05 0.17
N THR A 6 -14.57 -5.89 -0.82
CA THR A 6 -13.91 -7.19 -0.86
C THR A 6 -13.02 -7.26 -2.09
N MET A 7 -11.76 -7.66 -1.90
CA MET A 7 -10.91 -8.12 -2.99
C MET A 7 -11.36 -9.54 -3.31
N GLU A 8 -12.02 -9.69 -4.46
CA GLU A 8 -12.57 -10.98 -4.89
C GLU A 8 -11.47 -11.88 -5.46
N PRO A 9 -11.59 -13.21 -5.31
CA PRO A 9 -10.68 -14.16 -5.91
C PRO A 9 -10.57 -13.95 -7.42
N ASN A 10 -9.34 -14.09 -7.93
CA ASN A 10 -9.01 -13.99 -9.35
C ASN A 10 -7.69 -14.74 -9.63
N ASP A 11 -7.08 -14.57 -10.79
CA ASP A 11 -5.81 -15.23 -11.15
C ASP A 11 -4.65 -14.88 -10.21
N PHE A 12 -4.75 -13.77 -9.46
CA PHE A 12 -3.71 -13.27 -8.53
C PHE A 12 -4.02 -13.61 -7.07
N LEU A 13 -5.28 -13.83 -6.71
CA LEU A 13 -5.73 -14.03 -5.32
C LEU A 13 -6.71 -15.20 -5.26
N ARG A 14 -6.41 -16.24 -4.45
CA ARG A 14 -7.21 -17.46 -4.39
C ARG A 14 -8.39 -17.42 -3.41
N GLN A 15 -8.42 -16.47 -2.49
CA GLN A 15 -9.48 -16.34 -1.48
C GLN A 15 -9.82 -14.87 -1.24
N PRO A 16 -11.07 -14.57 -0.82
CA PRO A 16 -11.47 -13.18 -0.64
C PRO A 16 -10.70 -12.51 0.49
N VAL A 17 -10.39 -11.24 0.32
CA VAL A 17 -9.75 -10.39 1.34
C VAL A 17 -10.64 -9.20 1.63
N LYS A 18 -10.96 -8.99 2.93
CA LYS A 18 -11.69 -7.80 3.37
C LYS A 18 -10.80 -6.57 3.22
N GLY A 19 -11.31 -5.57 2.50
CA GLY A 19 -10.63 -4.31 2.25
C GLY A 19 -11.36 -3.13 2.89
N PHE A 20 -10.58 -2.11 3.24
CA PHE A 20 -11.02 -0.82 3.71
C PHE A 20 -10.38 0.28 2.89
N TYR A 21 -11.09 1.40 2.69
CA TYR A 21 -10.49 2.58 2.09
C TYR A 21 -11.10 3.86 2.64
N ARG A 22 -10.31 4.93 2.58
CA ARG A 22 -10.72 6.20 3.14
C ARG A 22 -11.58 7.02 2.20
N CYS A 23 -11.16 7.15 0.94
CA CYS A 23 -11.82 8.00 -0.05
C CYS A 23 -11.73 7.43 -1.46
N ASN A 24 -12.62 7.88 -2.32
CA ASN A 24 -12.50 7.62 -3.75
C ASN A 24 -11.28 8.35 -4.32
N PHE A 25 -10.63 7.71 -5.30
CA PHE A 25 -9.54 8.29 -6.08
C PHE A 25 -9.95 8.38 -7.55
N TYR A 26 -10.06 9.59 -8.07
CA TYR A 26 -10.61 9.89 -9.40
C TYR A 26 -9.56 9.99 -10.51
N GLY A 27 -8.37 9.50 -10.26
CA GLY A 27 -7.25 9.59 -11.19
C GLY A 27 -6.38 10.81 -10.97
N HIS A 28 -5.32 10.94 -11.78
CA HIS A 28 -4.29 11.95 -11.59
C HIS A 28 -4.86 13.38 -11.67
N LYS A 29 -4.44 14.26 -10.76
CA LYS A 29 -4.79 15.70 -10.67
C LYS A 29 -6.26 16.04 -10.46
N HIS A 30 -7.11 15.10 -10.08
CA HIS A 30 -8.49 15.44 -9.71
C HIS A 30 -8.52 16.26 -8.41
N PRO A 31 -9.29 17.38 -8.33
CA PRO A 31 -9.28 18.28 -7.17
C PRO A 31 -9.76 17.62 -5.86
N ASP A 32 -10.63 16.62 -5.95
CA ASP A 32 -11.16 15.92 -4.78
C ASP A 32 -10.22 14.84 -4.22
N ASN A 33 -9.11 14.55 -4.91
CA ASN A 33 -8.14 13.62 -4.40
C ASN A 33 -7.34 14.23 -3.23
N PRO A 34 -6.98 13.43 -2.20
CA PRO A 34 -6.13 13.92 -1.13
C PRO A 34 -4.77 14.38 -1.66
N ASN A 35 -4.46 15.67 -1.53
CA ASN A 35 -3.20 16.24 -2.03
C ASN A 35 -1.96 15.60 -1.42
N PHE A 36 -2.05 15.14 -0.17
CA PHE A 36 -0.92 14.50 0.51
C PHE A 36 -0.46 13.21 -0.16
N LEU A 37 -1.35 12.46 -0.85
CA LEU A 37 -0.97 11.23 -1.56
C LEU A 37 0.06 11.49 -2.66
N TYR A 38 -0.10 12.56 -3.44
CA TYR A 38 0.88 12.93 -4.47
C TYR A 38 2.22 13.36 -3.88
N LYS A 39 2.15 14.11 -2.77
CA LYS A 39 3.36 14.57 -2.06
C LYS A 39 4.12 13.41 -1.43
N LEU A 40 3.43 12.44 -0.82
CA LEU A 40 4.07 11.26 -0.23
C LEU A 40 4.69 10.32 -1.25
N LYS A 41 4.12 10.22 -2.46
CA LYS A 41 4.75 9.49 -3.57
C LYS A 41 6.07 10.13 -3.99
N ASN A 42 6.14 11.44 -3.95
CA ASN A 42 7.30 12.27 -4.27
C ASN A 42 8.09 11.74 -5.49
N ASP A 43 7.36 11.52 -6.58
CA ASP A 43 7.96 11.03 -7.82
C ASP A 43 9.00 12.03 -8.35
N PRO A 44 10.07 11.57 -9.06
CA PRO A 44 11.22 12.40 -9.45
C PRO A 44 10.89 13.67 -10.24
N HIS A 45 9.69 13.73 -10.82
CA HIS A 45 9.22 14.89 -11.61
C HIS A 45 8.62 16.02 -10.74
N HIS A 46 8.53 15.83 -9.43
CA HIS A 46 8.02 16.83 -8.50
C HIS A 46 9.12 17.34 -7.58
N ASN A 47 9.16 18.65 -7.39
CA ASN A 47 10.06 19.32 -6.44
C ASN A 47 9.25 19.88 -5.27
N TRP A 48 8.80 18.99 -4.38
CA TRP A 48 8.13 19.41 -3.16
C TRP A 48 9.13 19.99 -2.15
N SER A 49 8.79 21.10 -1.51
CA SER A 49 9.57 21.63 -0.41
C SER A 49 9.53 20.68 0.82
N SER A 50 10.50 20.80 1.71
CA SER A 50 10.48 20.05 2.98
C SER A 50 9.22 20.33 3.79
N ALA A 51 8.73 21.59 3.78
CA ALA A 51 7.50 21.97 4.46
C ALA A 51 6.26 21.28 3.82
N ASP A 52 6.21 21.17 2.48
CA ASP A 52 5.14 20.44 1.79
C ASP A 52 5.10 18.96 2.16
N LEU A 53 6.28 18.33 2.20
CA LEU A 53 6.39 16.92 2.56
C LEU A 53 6.04 16.71 4.04
N GLN A 54 6.48 17.58 4.92
CA GLN A 54 6.12 17.54 6.35
C GLN A 54 4.59 17.67 6.54
N GLY A 55 3.96 18.64 5.89
CA GLY A 55 2.52 18.84 5.95
C GLY A 55 1.77 17.59 5.44
N ALA A 56 2.25 16.96 4.35
CA ALA A 56 1.67 15.72 3.83
C ALA A 56 1.79 14.53 4.81
N VAL A 57 2.90 14.43 5.53
CA VAL A 57 3.11 13.41 6.58
C VAL A 57 2.10 13.62 7.72
N GLU A 58 1.90 14.85 8.20
CA GLU A 58 0.96 15.15 9.30
C GLU A 58 -0.51 14.88 8.90
N ASP A 59 -0.89 15.25 7.67
CA ASP A 59 -2.22 14.94 7.13
C ASP A 59 -2.43 13.42 7.07
N PHE A 60 -1.43 12.68 6.60
CA PHE A 60 -1.49 11.23 6.53
C PHE A 60 -1.55 10.58 7.91
N LYS A 61 -0.73 11.00 8.87
CA LYS A 61 -0.76 10.51 10.26
C LYS A 61 -2.15 10.68 10.86
N THR A 62 -2.74 11.87 10.72
CA THR A 62 -4.09 12.16 11.22
C THR A 62 -5.13 11.22 10.65
N CYS A 63 -5.03 10.93 9.34
CA CYS A 63 -5.91 9.98 8.68
C CYS A 63 -5.69 8.55 9.18
N LEU A 64 -4.44 8.11 9.22
CA LEU A 64 -4.07 6.73 9.52
C LEU A 64 -4.45 6.35 10.95
N VAL A 65 -4.14 7.19 11.95
CA VAL A 65 -4.50 6.93 13.36
C VAL A 65 -6.01 6.69 13.51
N ARG A 66 -6.83 7.55 12.90
CA ARG A 66 -8.28 7.42 12.96
C ARG A 66 -8.78 6.15 12.28
N ASP A 67 -8.25 5.84 11.10
CA ASP A 67 -8.71 4.70 10.31
C ASP A 67 -8.25 3.37 10.92
N LEU A 68 -7.04 3.29 11.45
CA LEU A 68 -6.56 2.11 12.18
C LEU A 68 -7.44 1.82 13.40
N THR A 69 -7.81 2.85 14.18
CA THR A 69 -8.76 2.67 15.30
C THR A 69 -10.06 2.03 14.83
N GLY A 70 -10.58 2.46 13.67
CA GLY A 70 -11.79 1.88 13.07
C GLY A 70 -11.59 0.45 12.56
N ILE A 71 -10.45 0.15 11.91
CA ILE A 71 -10.15 -1.19 11.37
C ILE A 71 -10.05 -2.22 12.49
N LEU A 72 -9.46 -1.87 13.62
CA LEU A 72 -9.30 -2.79 14.75
C LEU A 72 -10.63 -3.32 15.29
N LEU A 73 -11.71 -2.54 15.18
CA LEU A 73 -13.06 -2.98 15.58
C LEU A 73 -13.60 -4.13 14.72
N PHE A 74 -13.08 -4.31 13.52
CA PHE A 74 -13.48 -5.36 12.57
C PHE A 74 -12.39 -6.42 12.36
N ALA A 75 -11.29 -6.30 13.09
CA ALA A 75 -10.16 -7.21 12.96
C ALA A 75 -10.49 -8.60 13.56
N PRO A 76 -9.88 -9.67 13.02
CA PRO A 76 -10.08 -11.03 13.56
C PRO A 76 -9.42 -11.23 14.92
N SER A 77 -8.56 -10.31 15.35
CA SER A 77 -7.85 -10.35 16.64
C SER A 77 -7.60 -8.93 17.16
N ASN A 78 -7.21 -8.84 18.44
CA ASN A 78 -6.87 -7.56 19.08
C ASN A 78 -5.47 -7.05 18.69
N LYS A 79 -4.78 -7.74 17.78
CA LYS A 79 -3.43 -7.40 17.37
C LYS A 79 -3.23 -7.71 15.89
N LEU A 80 -2.93 -6.68 15.12
CA LEU A 80 -2.58 -6.79 13.70
C LEU A 80 -1.12 -6.40 13.48
N THR A 81 -0.42 -7.16 12.62
CA THR A 81 0.90 -6.76 12.13
C THR A 81 0.73 -5.96 10.84
N VAL A 82 1.23 -4.74 10.83
CA VAL A 82 1.08 -3.83 9.68
C VAL A 82 2.23 -4.04 8.70
N CYS A 83 1.91 -4.44 7.49
CA CYS A 83 2.85 -4.52 6.38
C CYS A 83 2.47 -3.49 5.31
N THR A 84 3.44 -2.99 4.55
CA THR A 84 3.18 -2.10 3.41
C THR A 84 3.45 -2.79 2.09
N VAL A 85 2.66 -2.46 1.06
CA VAL A 85 2.98 -2.86 -0.31
C VAL A 85 4.25 -2.10 -0.75
N PRO A 86 5.34 -2.80 -1.13
CA PRO A 86 6.56 -2.13 -1.55
C PRO A 86 6.37 -1.38 -2.87
N ARG A 87 7.02 -0.24 -3.00
CA ARG A 87 7.08 0.50 -4.27
C ARG A 87 7.65 -0.36 -5.39
N ALA A 88 7.45 0.08 -6.65
CA ALA A 88 7.83 -0.67 -7.85
C ALA A 88 9.34 -0.96 -8.00
N LYS A 89 10.21 -0.16 -7.39
CA LYS A 89 11.66 -0.37 -7.40
C LYS A 89 12.15 -0.82 -6.03
N ALA A 90 13.29 -1.49 -5.96
CA ALA A 90 13.93 -1.82 -4.68
C ALA A 90 14.27 -0.54 -3.89
N GLU A 91 14.23 -0.62 -2.55
CA GLU A 91 14.29 0.57 -1.70
C GLU A 91 15.54 1.43 -1.90
N HIS A 92 16.67 0.81 -2.22
CA HIS A 92 17.93 1.54 -2.44
C HIS A 92 17.91 2.47 -3.68
N PHE A 93 16.91 2.35 -4.57
CA PHE A 93 16.70 3.28 -5.67
C PHE A 93 15.96 4.56 -5.25
N TYR A 94 15.40 4.60 -4.03
CA TYR A 94 14.65 5.74 -3.54
C TYR A 94 15.45 6.57 -2.55
N ARG A 95 15.25 7.88 -2.58
CA ARG A 95 15.72 8.79 -1.54
C ARG A 95 14.82 8.64 -0.30
N ALA A 96 15.33 9.01 0.88
CA ALA A 96 14.56 8.93 2.12
C ALA A 96 13.20 9.67 2.04
N ASN A 97 13.17 10.84 1.38
CA ASN A 97 11.95 11.62 1.19
C ASN A 97 10.95 11.02 0.19
N GLN A 98 11.28 9.91 -0.47
CA GLN A 98 10.39 9.13 -1.32
C GLN A 98 9.83 7.89 -0.59
N LEU A 99 10.27 7.63 0.63
CA LEU A 99 9.84 6.51 1.47
C LEU A 99 8.98 6.98 2.66
N LEU A 100 8.53 8.23 2.65
CA LEU A 100 7.75 8.83 3.74
C LEU A 100 6.46 8.08 4.04
N PHE A 101 5.80 7.52 3.03
CA PHE A 101 4.60 6.70 3.24
C PHE A 101 4.91 5.52 4.17
N LYS A 102 5.89 4.68 3.82
CA LYS A 102 6.30 3.52 4.63
C LYS A 102 6.77 3.95 6.02
N ALA A 103 7.60 4.99 6.09
CA ALA A 103 8.11 5.49 7.37
C ALA A 103 6.99 5.96 8.30
N THR A 104 5.97 6.65 7.77
CA THR A 104 4.81 7.09 8.54
C THR A 104 3.96 5.91 9.02
N VAL A 105 3.75 4.91 8.16
CA VAL A 105 3.01 3.68 8.54
C VAL A 105 3.74 2.96 9.67
N SER A 106 5.07 2.80 9.58
CA SER A 106 5.91 2.20 10.63
C SER A 106 5.79 2.94 11.95
N GLU A 107 5.94 4.28 11.94
CA GLU A 107 5.83 5.12 13.13
C GLU A 107 4.49 4.93 13.84
N ILE A 108 3.39 4.95 13.09
CA ILE A 108 2.05 4.78 13.65
C ILE A 108 1.82 3.34 14.13
N ALA A 109 2.29 2.33 13.39
CA ALA A 109 2.17 0.93 13.81
C ALA A 109 2.92 0.63 15.12
N CYS A 110 4.05 1.31 15.37
CA CYS A 110 4.80 1.19 16.64
C CYS A 110 4.08 1.83 17.84
N THR A 111 3.25 2.85 17.62
CA THR A 111 2.66 3.67 18.70
C THR A 111 1.17 3.42 18.91
N GLN A 112 0.45 2.95 17.89
CA GLN A 112 -0.99 2.72 17.93
C GLN A 112 -1.31 1.40 18.64
N TYR A 113 -2.21 1.46 19.64
CA TYR A 113 -2.68 0.25 20.34
C TYR A 113 -3.29 -0.77 19.37
N GLY A 114 -2.96 -2.05 19.60
CA GLY A 114 -3.46 -3.17 18.78
C GLY A 114 -2.69 -3.40 17.48
N TYR A 115 -1.59 -2.67 17.26
CA TYR A 115 -0.76 -2.84 16.09
C TYR A 115 0.68 -3.20 16.42
N GLN A 116 1.35 -3.83 15.46
CA GLN A 116 2.77 -4.14 15.50
C GLN A 116 3.36 -3.79 14.14
N ASP A 117 4.52 -3.17 14.15
CA ASP A 117 5.25 -2.87 12.92
C ASP A 117 5.80 -4.13 12.27
N GLY A 118 5.45 -4.32 11.02
CA GLY A 118 5.93 -5.34 10.09
C GLY A 118 6.23 -4.73 8.71
N THR A 119 6.42 -3.41 8.64
CA THR A 119 6.67 -2.70 7.36
C THR A 119 7.94 -3.18 6.66
N ASP A 120 8.87 -3.78 7.39
CA ASP A 120 10.09 -4.39 6.86
C ASP A 120 9.96 -5.89 6.56
N PHE A 121 8.80 -6.49 6.77
CA PHE A 121 8.59 -7.92 6.49
C PHE A 121 8.50 -8.23 5.00
N ILE A 122 8.21 -7.23 4.18
CA ILE A 122 8.17 -7.35 2.71
C ILE A 122 9.18 -6.37 2.13
N ARG A 123 10.19 -6.89 1.42
CA ARG A 123 11.23 -6.07 0.81
C ARG A 123 11.38 -6.41 -0.67
N ARG A 124 11.17 -5.42 -1.55
CA ARG A 124 11.40 -5.59 -2.98
C ARG A 124 12.90 -5.63 -3.29
N HIS A 125 13.32 -6.69 -3.96
CA HIS A 125 14.70 -6.86 -4.42
C HIS A 125 14.86 -6.76 -5.95
N THR A 126 13.77 -6.98 -6.70
CA THR A 126 13.77 -6.89 -8.17
C THR A 126 12.79 -5.84 -8.63
N ASN A 127 13.25 -4.92 -9.51
CA ASN A 127 12.41 -3.84 -10.04
C ASN A 127 11.24 -4.37 -10.87
N THR A 128 10.09 -3.73 -10.71
CA THR A 128 8.92 -3.92 -11.55
C THR A 128 8.54 -2.60 -12.22
N LYS A 129 7.66 -2.64 -13.22
CA LYS A 129 7.15 -1.42 -13.84
C LYS A 129 6.26 -0.63 -12.89
N THR A 130 6.47 0.66 -12.85
CA THR A 130 5.58 1.60 -12.15
C THR A 130 4.30 1.75 -12.97
N THR A 131 3.19 1.25 -12.44
CA THR A 131 1.94 1.07 -13.22
C THR A 131 1.29 2.37 -13.66
N HIS A 132 1.37 3.43 -12.85
CA HIS A 132 0.82 4.75 -13.20
C HIS A 132 1.66 5.51 -14.25
N LEU A 133 2.90 5.10 -14.52
CA LEU A 133 3.76 5.67 -15.57
C LEU A 133 3.71 4.86 -16.89
N ARG A 134 2.79 3.92 -17.01
CA ARG A 134 2.70 2.97 -18.13
C ARG A 134 2.71 3.63 -19.51
N ASN A 135 2.09 4.77 -19.65
CA ASN A 135 1.86 5.46 -20.94
C ASN A 135 2.87 6.58 -21.25
N GLN A 136 3.92 6.78 -20.46
CA GLN A 136 4.81 7.94 -20.59
C GLN A 136 6.07 7.67 -21.41
N GLY A 137 6.19 6.57 -22.14
CA GLY A 137 7.36 6.29 -23.01
C GLY A 137 8.72 6.37 -22.27
N ASN A 138 8.71 6.28 -20.94
CA ASN A 138 9.87 6.52 -20.10
C ASN A 138 10.79 5.30 -20.13
N SER A 139 11.96 5.44 -20.78
CA SER A 139 13.00 4.41 -20.85
C SER A 139 13.51 3.97 -19.46
N GLN A 140 13.23 4.74 -18.40
CA GLN A 140 13.59 4.43 -17.02
C GLN A 140 12.53 3.60 -16.26
N ASN A 141 11.37 3.32 -16.87
CA ASN A 141 10.36 2.45 -16.27
C ASN A 141 10.62 0.98 -16.61
N ASP A 142 11.78 0.49 -16.19
CA ASP A 142 12.26 -0.89 -16.36
C ASP A 142 11.47 -1.91 -15.49
N GLY A 143 11.63 -3.18 -15.81
CA GLY A 143 11.04 -4.30 -15.05
C GLY A 143 9.77 -4.87 -15.68
N SER A 144 9.21 -5.88 -15.04
CA SER A 144 8.03 -6.60 -15.52
C SER A 144 6.73 -5.88 -15.22
N MET A 145 5.76 -6.02 -16.11
CA MET A 145 4.35 -5.69 -15.83
C MET A 145 3.78 -6.69 -14.80
N PRO A 146 2.71 -6.31 -14.06
CA PRO A 146 2.05 -7.23 -13.15
C PRO A 146 1.64 -8.56 -13.82
N TYR A 147 1.99 -9.67 -13.19
CA TYR A 147 1.59 -11.03 -13.52
C TYR A 147 1.34 -11.81 -12.23
N PRO A 148 0.54 -12.89 -12.23
CA PRO A 148 0.35 -13.71 -11.04
C PRO A 148 1.66 -14.22 -10.47
N ARG A 149 1.91 -13.99 -9.16
CA ARG A 149 3.14 -14.29 -8.41
C ARG A 149 4.26 -13.25 -8.51
N ILE A 150 4.04 -12.11 -9.16
CA ILE A 150 5.07 -11.07 -9.28
C ILE A 150 5.60 -10.62 -7.89
N ALA A 151 4.75 -10.55 -6.87
CA ALA A 151 5.16 -10.21 -5.51
C ALA A 151 6.18 -11.24 -4.98
N LYS A 152 5.87 -12.54 -5.12
CA LYS A 152 6.72 -13.64 -4.67
C LYS A 152 8.05 -13.69 -5.42
N ASP A 153 8.04 -13.39 -6.73
CA ASP A 153 9.22 -13.45 -7.58
C ASP A 153 10.14 -12.23 -7.45
N THR A 154 9.63 -11.12 -6.91
CA THR A 154 10.35 -9.83 -6.86
C THR A 154 10.54 -9.26 -5.45
N CYS A 155 9.97 -9.92 -4.43
CA CYS A 155 10.10 -9.52 -3.03
C CYS A 155 10.61 -10.66 -2.16
N SER A 156 11.34 -10.30 -1.11
CA SER A 156 11.64 -11.19 0.01
C SER A 156 10.61 -11.00 1.11
N PHE A 157 10.25 -12.08 1.78
CA PHE A 157 9.28 -12.10 2.86
C PHE A 157 9.92 -12.63 4.14
N SER A 158 9.68 -11.98 5.27
CA SER A 158 10.15 -12.42 6.57
C SER A 158 9.42 -13.69 7.02
N SER A 159 10.13 -14.61 7.64
CA SER A 159 9.52 -15.77 8.31
C SER A 159 8.58 -15.38 9.47
N GLU A 160 8.69 -14.17 9.98
CA GLU A 160 7.81 -13.65 11.02
C GLU A 160 6.36 -13.41 10.55
N ILE A 161 6.05 -13.48 9.26
CA ILE A 161 4.70 -13.42 8.72
C ILE A 161 3.86 -14.61 9.16
N ALA A 162 4.49 -15.78 9.33
CA ALA A 162 3.79 -17.02 9.61
C ALA A 162 2.96 -16.93 10.91
N GLY A 163 1.68 -17.31 10.82
CA GLY A 163 0.72 -17.32 11.92
C GLY A 163 0.18 -15.95 12.36
N ARG A 164 0.58 -14.85 11.69
CA ARG A 164 0.12 -13.51 12.05
C ARG A 164 -1.17 -13.12 11.34
N ASP A 165 -1.95 -12.29 12.02
CA ASP A 165 -3.04 -11.52 11.42
C ASP A 165 -2.44 -10.24 10.84
N ILE A 166 -2.45 -10.11 9.51
CA ILE A 166 -1.76 -9.02 8.78
C ILE A 166 -2.77 -7.94 8.35
N LEU A 167 -2.39 -6.68 8.54
CA LEU A 167 -2.98 -5.54 7.85
C LEU A 167 -2.00 -5.09 6.74
N LEU A 168 -2.36 -5.36 5.50
CA LEU A 168 -1.61 -4.90 4.34
C LEU A 168 -2.07 -3.50 3.95
N VAL A 169 -1.15 -2.54 3.88
CA VAL A 169 -1.44 -1.11 3.63
C VAL A 169 -0.82 -0.67 2.31
N ASP A 170 -1.63 0.00 1.46
CA ASP A 170 -1.15 0.69 0.26
C ASP A 170 -1.69 2.13 0.17
N ASP A 171 -1.13 2.93 -0.73
CA ASP A 171 -1.58 4.30 -0.95
C ASP A 171 -2.89 4.36 -1.75
N ILE A 172 -2.98 3.65 -2.88
CA ILE A 172 -4.13 3.68 -3.78
C ILE A 172 -4.41 2.28 -4.33
N TYR A 173 -5.54 1.72 -3.97
CA TYR A 173 -6.04 0.48 -4.57
C TYR A 173 -6.61 0.71 -5.96
N THR A 174 -6.17 -0.08 -6.93
CA THR A 174 -6.71 -0.08 -8.30
C THR A 174 -6.99 -1.49 -8.75
N ARG A 175 -8.25 -1.90 -8.70
CA ARG A 175 -8.73 -3.25 -8.95
C ARG A 175 -8.18 -3.92 -10.22
N THR A 176 -7.91 -3.15 -11.28
CA THR A 176 -7.44 -3.67 -12.57
C THR A 176 -5.93 -3.88 -12.65
N VAL A 177 -5.19 -3.51 -11.61
CA VAL A 177 -3.72 -3.63 -11.57
C VAL A 177 -3.28 -4.93 -10.94
N ASN A 178 -4.05 -5.47 -9.98
CA ASN A 178 -3.86 -6.74 -9.28
C ASN A 178 -2.54 -6.88 -8.47
N ILE A 179 -1.85 -5.79 -8.18
CA ILE A 179 -0.62 -5.82 -7.35
C ILE A 179 -0.97 -6.13 -5.90
N ASP A 180 -2.05 -5.54 -5.40
CA ASP A 180 -2.48 -5.72 -4.02
C ASP A 180 -3.03 -7.13 -3.79
N GLU A 181 -3.76 -7.67 -4.77
CA GLU A 181 -4.25 -9.05 -4.80
C GLU A 181 -3.08 -10.04 -4.75
N ASP A 182 -2.08 -9.83 -5.59
CA ASP A 182 -0.90 -10.71 -5.66
C ASP A 182 -0.04 -10.60 -4.38
N MET A 183 0.06 -9.40 -3.80
CA MET A 183 0.76 -9.21 -2.53
C MET A 183 0.02 -9.88 -1.36
N ALA A 184 -1.30 -9.77 -1.30
CA ALA A 184 -2.11 -10.48 -0.31
C ALA A 184 -1.98 -12.00 -0.44
N GLN A 185 -1.97 -12.52 -1.68
CA GLN A 185 -1.73 -13.94 -1.94
C GLN A 185 -0.33 -14.38 -1.49
N ALA A 186 0.69 -13.57 -1.77
CA ALA A 186 2.05 -13.87 -1.34
C ALA A 186 2.18 -13.93 0.19
N LEU A 187 1.46 -13.08 0.93
CA LEU A 187 1.40 -13.16 2.39
C LEU A 187 0.78 -14.47 2.88
N PHE A 188 -0.33 -14.92 2.27
CA PHE A 188 -0.92 -16.24 2.58
C PHE A 188 0.06 -17.38 2.27
N ASP A 189 0.76 -17.31 1.14
CA ASP A 189 1.76 -18.32 0.75
C ASP A 189 2.94 -18.39 1.72
N HIS A 190 3.20 -17.30 2.46
CA HIS A 190 4.21 -17.24 3.54
C HIS A 190 3.61 -17.48 4.93
N GLY A 191 2.40 -18.02 5.00
CA GLY A 191 1.80 -18.51 6.23
C GLY A 191 1.07 -17.45 7.07
N ALA A 192 0.74 -16.27 6.51
CA ALA A 192 -0.14 -15.35 7.21
C ALA A 192 -1.46 -16.06 7.58
N LYS A 193 -1.90 -15.89 8.82
CA LYS A 193 -3.15 -16.50 9.32
C LYS A 193 -4.36 -15.83 8.70
N THR A 194 -4.35 -14.50 8.64
CA THR A 194 -5.35 -13.68 7.96
C THR A 194 -4.68 -12.50 7.28
N VAL A 195 -5.30 -11.99 6.22
CA VAL A 195 -4.92 -10.72 5.58
C VAL A 195 -6.15 -9.83 5.52
N THR A 196 -6.01 -8.61 6.03
CA THR A 196 -6.94 -7.51 5.86
C THR A 196 -6.22 -6.44 5.03
N PHE A 197 -6.91 -5.78 4.13
CA PHE A 197 -6.30 -4.76 3.27
C PHE A 197 -6.81 -3.35 3.63
N TYR A 198 -5.95 -2.34 3.54
CA TYR A 198 -6.34 -0.94 3.68
C TYR A 198 -5.61 -0.08 2.65
N ALA A 199 -6.35 0.79 1.97
CA ALA A 199 -5.79 1.84 1.11
C ALA A 199 -6.36 3.21 1.48
N ILE A 200 -5.58 4.27 1.25
CA ILE A 200 -6.10 5.64 1.39
C ILE A 200 -7.11 5.92 0.28
N GLY A 201 -6.72 5.66 -0.97
CA GLY A 201 -7.55 5.88 -2.14
C GLY A 201 -8.07 4.58 -2.75
N TYR A 202 -9.32 4.58 -3.18
CA TYR A 202 -9.89 3.53 -4.03
C TYR A 202 -10.19 4.13 -5.41
N THR A 203 -9.53 3.62 -6.44
CA THR A 203 -9.73 4.12 -7.81
C THR A 203 -11.13 3.82 -8.30
N VAL A 204 -11.89 4.87 -8.57
CA VAL A 204 -13.21 4.79 -9.20
C VAL A 204 -13.12 5.20 -10.67
N LYS A 205 -13.90 4.54 -11.53
CA LYS A 205 -14.05 5.00 -12.91
C LYS A 205 -14.82 6.33 -12.88
N LYS A 206 -14.37 7.32 -13.68
CA LYS A 206 -15.24 8.45 -14.00
C LYS A 206 -16.54 7.90 -14.59
N THR A 207 -17.64 8.11 -13.92
CA THR A 207 -18.95 8.14 -14.61
C THR A 207 -18.94 9.44 -15.44
N GLU A 208 -18.96 9.31 -16.76
CA GLU A 208 -19.17 10.41 -17.69
C GLU A 208 -20.50 11.09 -17.43
#